data_90facd9d5173356ac6a20e611a207865
#
_entry.id   90facd9d5173356ac6a20e611a207865
#
_cell.length_a   1.000
_cell.length_b   1.000
_cell.length_c   1.000
_cell.angle_alpha   90.00
_cell.angle_beta   90.00
_cell.angle_gamma   90.00
#
_symmetry.space_group_name_H-M   'P 1'
#
loop_
_entity.id
_entity.type
_entity.pdbx_description
1 polymer ?
#
loop_
_entity_poly.entity_id
_entity_poly.type
_entity_poly.pdbx_seq_one_letter_code
_entity_poly.pdbx_strand_id
1 'polypeptide(L)'
;MNLFRTYQSQISFFFLCMWAIGMFIIDYARIVPSIAMIGLALSALLSVKPSLLFANFKNNKSMLALSGTFLILLPSVFYSDNLKYFNEKLLLILPFFILSFAYASLPKLSENKTRVLYLLFITGVLATSFMAFLFYLANQAEVNQLYLESRVMPTWVSHHPTFSLMIALAGYFSYQLSKTEKTISLKIGLLISTFFLFIFIHIYSVRGGMLAMYALVFLELYHIIVPKRDYKKAALSLTVCILMGGFTYYFSPTIRNKIANTQNDLNNYQQGKSANNQSLGSRFISWGNAIEISNQTSLFFGCGLGDIEDLNNKIFKEKYPEIEKKIIPHNQFLYYLAAIGLIGTIIFAICFYFPLFTNLSNRFLLAHYIVISIAFLGEAFLTTQLGAAFSLFFILLLSRKQ
;
A
#
# COMPACT_ATOMS: atom_id res chain seq x y z
N MET A 1 25.22 9.86 -25.13
CA MET A 1 24.62 8.51 -25.04
C MET A 1 25.52 7.48 -24.37
N ASN A 2 26.83 7.46 -24.64
CA ASN A 2 27.74 6.48 -24.02
C ASN A 2 27.89 6.63 -22.50
N LEU A 3 27.98 7.84 -21.94
CA LEU A 3 28.13 8.09 -20.50
C LEU A 3 26.91 7.58 -19.70
N PHE A 4 25.69 7.89 -20.15
CA PHE A 4 24.46 7.41 -19.50
C PHE A 4 24.37 5.89 -19.50
N ARG A 5 24.81 5.24 -20.56
CA ARG A 5 24.80 3.78 -20.68
C ARG A 5 25.78 3.12 -19.70
N THR A 6 26.96 3.72 -19.53
CA THR A 6 27.98 3.24 -18.59
C THR A 6 27.51 3.32 -17.14
N TYR A 7 26.85 4.42 -16.76
CA TYR A 7 26.40 4.67 -15.38
C TYR A 7 24.92 4.36 -15.12
N GLN A 8 24.20 3.76 -16.08
CA GLN A 8 22.77 3.51 -15.97
C GLN A 8 22.36 2.79 -14.70
N SER A 9 23.13 1.79 -14.27
CA SER A 9 22.85 1.05 -13.03
C SER A 9 23.01 1.89 -11.77
N GLN A 10 23.96 2.82 -11.73
CA GLN A 10 24.17 3.76 -10.61
C GLN A 10 23.07 4.82 -10.59
N ILE A 11 22.75 5.39 -11.76
CA ILE A 11 21.71 6.40 -11.92
C ILE A 11 20.34 5.82 -11.51
N SER A 12 20.01 4.63 -12.00
CA SER A 12 18.75 3.96 -11.63
C SER A 12 18.69 3.64 -10.15
N PHE A 13 19.79 3.19 -9.56
CA PHE A 13 19.88 2.91 -8.13
C PHE A 13 19.71 4.18 -7.30
N PHE A 14 20.34 5.30 -7.70
CA PHE A 14 20.16 6.59 -7.04
C PHE A 14 18.70 7.03 -7.01
N PHE A 15 18.00 6.97 -8.15
CA PHE A 15 16.58 7.34 -8.20
C PHE A 15 15.69 6.37 -7.42
N LEU A 16 16.02 5.08 -7.35
CA LEU A 16 15.30 4.15 -6.49
C LEU A 16 15.51 4.44 -4.99
N CYS A 17 16.72 4.81 -4.57
CA CYS A 17 16.98 5.27 -3.20
C CYS A 17 16.20 6.56 -2.91
N MET A 18 16.21 7.53 -3.83
CA MET A 18 15.47 8.77 -3.72
C MET A 18 13.96 8.52 -3.63
N TRP A 19 13.41 7.56 -4.37
CA TRP A 19 12.00 7.17 -4.29
C TRP A 19 11.68 6.54 -2.94
N ALA A 20 12.53 5.60 -2.47
CA ALA A 20 12.35 4.96 -1.17
C ALA A 20 12.33 5.98 -0.02
N ILE A 21 13.26 6.95 -0.01
CA ILE A 21 13.28 8.05 0.97
C ILE A 21 12.06 8.97 0.78
N GLY A 22 11.73 9.27 -0.47
CA GLY A 22 10.63 10.15 -0.83
C GLY A 22 9.27 9.71 -0.27
N MET A 23 9.05 8.42 -0.09
CA MET A 23 7.82 7.90 0.54
C MET A 23 7.65 8.33 1.99
N PHE A 24 8.74 8.60 2.71
CA PHE A 24 8.70 9.04 4.12
C PHE A 24 8.60 10.55 4.29
N ILE A 25 8.96 11.32 3.28
CA ILE A 25 8.93 12.78 3.31
C ILE A 25 7.85 13.38 2.41
N ILE A 26 6.94 12.53 1.90
CA ILE A 26 5.92 12.92 0.91
C ILE A 26 5.00 14.04 1.40
N ASP A 27 4.71 14.10 2.69
CA ASP A 27 3.85 15.13 3.28
C ASP A 27 4.52 16.51 3.32
N TYR A 28 5.86 16.55 3.30
CA TYR A 28 6.66 17.77 3.33
C TYR A 28 7.22 18.12 1.96
N ALA A 29 7.52 17.12 1.15
CA ALA A 29 8.17 17.27 -0.15
C ALA A 29 7.58 16.31 -1.19
N ARG A 30 6.31 16.52 -1.57
CA ARG A 30 5.55 15.68 -2.52
C ARG A 30 6.25 15.50 -3.88
N ILE A 31 7.10 16.45 -4.24
CA ILE A 31 7.83 16.43 -5.50
C ILE A 31 8.93 15.37 -5.54
N VAL A 32 9.50 14.96 -4.39
CA VAL A 32 10.67 14.07 -4.33
C VAL A 32 10.39 12.70 -4.97
N PRO A 33 9.34 11.94 -4.59
CA PRO A 33 9.03 10.69 -5.28
C PRO A 33 8.69 10.89 -6.75
N SER A 34 8.07 12.02 -7.13
CA SER A 34 7.78 12.31 -8.54
C SER A 34 9.05 12.55 -9.35
N ILE A 35 10.00 13.32 -8.86
CA ILE A 35 11.32 13.52 -9.50
C ILE A 35 12.06 12.18 -9.61
N ALA A 36 12.01 11.35 -8.58
CA ALA A 36 12.64 10.03 -8.60
C ALA A 36 12.05 9.13 -9.70
N MET A 37 10.73 9.10 -9.83
CA MET A 37 10.03 8.35 -10.88
C MET A 37 10.35 8.87 -12.28
N ILE A 38 10.35 10.19 -12.48
CA ILE A 38 10.72 10.83 -13.75
C ILE A 38 12.19 10.56 -14.10
N GLY A 39 13.10 10.70 -13.13
CA GLY A 39 14.52 10.41 -13.32
C GLY A 39 14.79 8.96 -13.67
N LEU A 40 14.03 8.03 -13.07
CA LEU A 40 14.11 6.61 -13.41
C LEU A 40 13.65 6.35 -14.85
N ALA A 41 12.55 6.96 -15.29
CA ALA A 41 12.06 6.86 -16.66
C ALA A 41 13.07 7.46 -17.66
N LEU A 42 13.57 8.66 -17.38
CA LEU A 42 14.58 9.32 -18.21
C LEU A 42 15.87 8.51 -18.31
N SER A 43 16.30 7.85 -17.22
CA SER A 43 17.49 6.99 -17.25
C SER A 43 17.37 5.84 -18.25
N ALA A 44 16.18 5.28 -18.44
CA ALA A 44 15.91 4.26 -19.45
C ALA A 44 15.90 4.87 -20.86
N LEU A 45 15.16 5.97 -21.06
CA LEU A 45 15.00 6.64 -22.36
C LEU A 45 16.34 7.14 -22.93
N LEU A 46 17.23 7.67 -22.09
CA LEU A 46 18.53 8.20 -22.51
C LEU A 46 19.60 7.12 -22.71
N SER A 47 19.41 5.93 -22.13
CA SER A 47 20.40 4.85 -22.16
C SER A 47 20.13 3.79 -23.21
N VAL A 48 18.88 3.64 -23.65
CA VAL A 48 18.43 2.55 -24.54
C VAL A 48 17.80 3.13 -25.80
N LYS A 49 18.08 2.52 -26.98
CA LYS A 49 17.45 2.93 -28.23
C LYS A 49 15.93 2.73 -28.18
N PRO A 50 15.11 3.64 -28.75
CA PRO A 50 13.64 3.55 -28.69
C PRO A 50 13.08 2.22 -29.21
N SER A 51 13.62 1.67 -30.29
CA SER A 51 13.20 0.38 -30.84
C SER A 51 13.41 -0.78 -29.86
N LEU A 52 14.53 -0.74 -29.10
CA LEU A 52 14.85 -1.74 -28.11
C LEU A 52 14.02 -1.56 -26.83
N LEU A 53 13.71 -0.31 -26.45
CA LEU A 53 12.78 -0.02 -25.34
C LEU A 53 11.42 -0.66 -25.61
N PHE A 54 10.87 -0.44 -26.80
CA PHE A 54 9.59 -1.02 -27.20
C PHE A 54 9.63 -2.55 -27.25
N ALA A 55 10.70 -3.12 -27.83
CA ALA A 55 10.86 -4.57 -27.89
C ALA A 55 10.97 -5.20 -26.49
N ASN A 56 11.75 -4.62 -25.58
CA ASN A 56 11.89 -5.10 -24.22
C ASN A 56 10.56 -5.01 -23.44
N PHE A 57 9.81 -3.92 -23.62
CA PHE A 57 8.51 -3.75 -23.00
C PHE A 57 7.50 -4.79 -23.52
N LYS A 58 7.39 -4.98 -24.84
CA LYS A 58 6.51 -5.96 -25.47
C LYS A 58 6.81 -7.39 -25.01
N ASN A 59 8.09 -7.72 -24.84
CA ASN A 59 8.54 -9.05 -24.41
C ASN A 59 8.40 -9.28 -22.90
N ASN A 60 8.28 -8.22 -22.10
CA ASN A 60 8.09 -8.32 -20.65
C ASN A 60 6.60 -8.34 -20.30
N LYS A 61 5.99 -9.53 -20.29
CA LYS A 61 4.55 -9.70 -20.05
C LYS A 61 4.08 -9.09 -18.74
N SER A 62 4.89 -9.11 -17.66
CA SER A 62 4.56 -8.52 -16.38
C SER A 62 4.47 -6.99 -16.45
N MET A 63 5.43 -6.34 -17.13
CA MET A 63 5.41 -4.89 -17.29
C MET A 63 4.32 -4.45 -18.29
N LEU A 64 4.09 -5.24 -19.33
CA LEU A 64 3.01 -5.00 -20.28
C LEU A 64 1.64 -5.08 -19.57
N ALA A 65 1.40 -6.12 -18.77
CA ALA A 65 0.17 -6.24 -18.00
C ALA A 65 0.02 -5.10 -16.99
N LEU A 66 1.09 -4.79 -16.22
CA LEU A 66 1.05 -3.72 -15.22
C LEU A 66 0.71 -2.36 -15.82
N SER A 67 1.13 -2.08 -17.05
CA SER A 67 0.74 -0.85 -17.78
C SER A 67 -0.77 -0.79 -18.07
N GLY A 68 -1.43 -1.93 -18.17
CA GLY A 68 -2.87 -2.04 -18.34
C GLY A 68 -3.67 -1.45 -17.19
N THR A 69 -3.09 -1.36 -15.97
CA THR A 69 -3.74 -0.68 -14.83
C THR A 69 -4.03 0.80 -15.10
N PHE A 70 -3.21 1.45 -15.90
CA PHE A 70 -3.45 2.82 -16.35
C PHE A 70 -4.35 2.84 -17.60
N LEU A 71 -4.05 2.00 -18.59
CA LEU A 71 -4.73 2.03 -19.88
C LEU A 71 -6.23 1.74 -19.78
N ILE A 72 -6.66 0.92 -18.83
CA ILE A 72 -8.08 0.57 -18.62
C ILE A 72 -8.92 1.76 -18.13
N LEU A 73 -8.29 2.80 -17.56
CA LEU A 73 -8.98 4.01 -17.11
C LEU A 73 -9.28 4.97 -18.27
N LEU A 74 -8.48 4.95 -19.35
CA LEU A 74 -8.58 5.91 -20.44
C LEU A 74 -9.95 5.93 -21.12
N PRO A 75 -10.60 4.78 -21.43
CA PRO A 75 -11.90 4.81 -22.12
C PRO A 75 -12.97 5.59 -21.35
N SER A 76 -12.85 5.71 -20.03
CA SER A 76 -13.84 6.42 -19.23
C SER A 76 -13.85 7.95 -19.48
N VAL A 77 -12.85 8.49 -20.17
CA VAL A 77 -12.85 9.91 -20.60
C VAL A 77 -14.02 10.25 -21.51
N PHE A 78 -14.49 9.28 -22.34
CA PHE A 78 -15.54 9.50 -23.32
C PHE A 78 -16.95 9.64 -22.69
N TYR A 79 -17.10 9.27 -21.42
CA TYR A 79 -18.37 9.34 -20.69
C TYR A 79 -18.22 9.93 -19.28
N SER A 80 -17.14 10.65 -19.02
CA SER A 80 -16.93 11.45 -17.81
C SER A 80 -17.19 12.91 -18.11
N ASP A 81 -18.05 13.57 -17.33
CA ASP A 81 -18.34 15.00 -17.44
C ASP A 81 -17.27 15.84 -16.70
N ASN A 82 -16.81 15.40 -15.53
CA ASN A 82 -15.79 16.09 -14.73
C ASN A 82 -14.37 15.72 -15.16
N LEU A 83 -13.91 16.31 -16.27
CA LEU A 83 -12.56 16.07 -16.81
C LEU A 83 -11.45 16.56 -15.89
N LYS A 84 -11.72 17.50 -14.98
CA LYS A 84 -10.71 17.96 -14.01
C LYS A 84 -10.37 16.83 -13.03
N TYR A 85 -11.37 16.27 -12.38
CA TYR A 85 -11.19 15.15 -11.46
C TYR A 85 -10.63 13.90 -12.17
N PHE A 86 -11.12 13.62 -13.40
CA PHE A 86 -10.58 12.58 -14.25
C PHE A 86 -9.06 12.71 -14.40
N ASN A 87 -8.57 13.88 -14.84
CA ASN A 87 -7.15 14.13 -15.05
C ASN A 87 -6.34 14.03 -13.75
N GLU A 88 -6.86 14.56 -12.63
CA GLU A 88 -6.20 14.44 -11.32
C GLU A 88 -5.98 12.98 -10.92
N LYS A 89 -6.99 12.12 -11.08
CA LYS A 89 -6.88 10.69 -10.73
C LYS A 89 -6.05 9.90 -11.74
N LEU A 90 -6.15 10.24 -13.02
CA LEU A 90 -5.35 9.60 -14.06
C LEU A 90 -3.86 9.87 -13.87
N LEU A 91 -3.46 11.11 -13.52
CA LEU A 91 -2.07 11.47 -13.25
C LEU A 91 -1.45 10.70 -12.09
N LEU A 92 -2.23 10.32 -11.08
CA LEU A 92 -1.73 9.48 -9.97
C LEU A 92 -1.35 8.07 -10.43
N ILE A 93 -2.04 7.54 -11.44
CA ILE A 93 -1.83 6.18 -11.97
C ILE A 93 -0.88 6.17 -13.18
N LEU A 94 -0.62 7.32 -13.79
CA LEU A 94 0.31 7.45 -14.94
C LEU A 94 1.67 6.77 -14.72
N PRO A 95 2.29 6.79 -13.52
CA PRO A 95 3.53 6.07 -13.27
C PRO A 95 3.45 4.56 -13.55
N PHE A 96 2.29 3.92 -13.42
CA PHE A 96 2.11 2.50 -13.75
C PHE A 96 2.35 2.21 -15.24
N PHE A 97 2.05 3.16 -16.11
CA PHE A 97 2.35 3.05 -17.54
C PHE A 97 3.81 3.41 -17.86
N ILE A 98 4.23 4.63 -17.48
CA ILE A 98 5.55 5.16 -17.83
C ILE A 98 6.67 4.31 -17.25
N LEU A 99 6.58 3.95 -15.97
CA LEU A 99 7.63 3.18 -15.32
C LEU A 99 7.60 1.71 -15.72
N SER A 100 6.46 1.11 -16.00
CA SER A 100 6.41 -0.24 -16.57
C SER A 100 7.13 -0.28 -17.91
N PHE A 101 6.92 0.71 -18.78
CA PHE A 101 7.60 0.84 -20.06
C PHE A 101 9.12 1.01 -19.89
N ALA A 102 9.54 1.96 -19.05
CA ALA A 102 10.94 2.26 -18.80
C ALA A 102 11.67 1.10 -18.10
N TYR A 103 11.05 0.55 -17.07
CA TYR A 103 11.65 -0.46 -16.19
C TYR A 103 11.95 -1.78 -16.91
N ALA A 104 11.21 -2.12 -17.94
CA ALA A 104 11.48 -3.29 -18.77
C ALA A 104 12.89 -3.27 -19.41
N SER A 105 13.48 -2.08 -19.56
CA SER A 105 14.80 -1.87 -20.18
C SER A 105 15.90 -1.44 -19.22
N LEU A 106 15.57 -1.21 -17.93
CA LEU A 106 16.59 -0.87 -16.93
C LEU A 106 17.47 -2.08 -16.60
N PRO A 107 18.75 -1.91 -16.23
CA PRO A 107 19.63 -3.00 -15.84
C PRO A 107 19.12 -3.64 -14.54
N LYS A 108 19.36 -4.94 -14.40
CA LYS A 108 19.11 -5.64 -13.13
C LYS A 108 20.01 -5.03 -12.04
N LEU A 109 19.43 -4.83 -10.87
CA LEU A 109 20.20 -4.45 -9.70
C LEU A 109 20.98 -5.67 -9.16
N SER A 110 22.19 -5.44 -8.66
CA SER A 110 22.89 -6.46 -7.90
C SER A 110 22.15 -6.76 -6.59
N GLU A 111 22.38 -7.95 -6.03
CA GLU A 111 21.79 -8.34 -4.73
C GLU A 111 22.12 -7.32 -3.64
N ASN A 112 23.35 -6.80 -3.61
CA ASN A 112 23.76 -5.77 -2.66
C ASN A 112 22.93 -4.48 -2.80
N LYS A 113 22.70 -4.01 -4.03
CA LYS A 113 21.87 -2.80 -4.26
C LYS A 113 20.42 -3.04 -3.86
N THR A 114 19.86 -4.19 -4.18
CA THR A 114 18.50 -4.58 -3.78
C THR A 114 18.38 -4.65 -2.25
N ARG A 115 19.39 -5.25 -1.59
CA ARG A 115 19.47 -5.30 -0.13
C ARG A 115 19.52 -3.91 0.50
N VAL A 116 20.31 -2.99 -0.07
CA VAL A 116 20.36 -1.59 0.42
C VAL A 116 18.98 -0.94 0.33
N LEU A 117 18.20 -1.15 -0.74
CA LEU A 117 16.85 -0.62 -0.85
C LEU A 117 15.90 -1.18 0.22
N TYR A 118 16.00 -2.48 0.55
CA TYR A 118 15.23 -3.05 1.66
C TYR A 118 15.63 -2.44 3.00
N LEU A 119 16.95 -2.33 3.27
CA LEU A 119 17.44 -1.74 4.52
C LEU A 119 17.04 -0.27 4.63
N LEU A 120 17.09 0.49 3.54
CA LEU A 120 16.65 1.88 3.49
C LEU A 120 15.16 2.01 3.86
N PHE A 121 14.31 1.16 3.26
CA PHE A 121 12.89 1.12 3.59
C PHE A 121 12.64 0.74 5.04
N ILE A 122 13.29 -0.34 5.54
CA ILE A 122 13.18 -0.77 6.94
C ILE A 122 13.61 0.35 7.89
N THR A 123 14.74 1.01 7.62
CA THR A 123 15.25 2.11 8.45
C THR A 123 14.30 3.29 8.47
N GLY A 124 13.72 3.67 7.33
CA GLY A 124 12.72 4.75 7.26
C GLY A 124 11.47 4.45 8.09
N VAL A 125 10.96 3.21 8.00
CA VAL A 125 9.82 2.77 8.82
C VAL A 125 10.19 2.76 10.30
N LEU A 126 11.37 2.23 10.66
CA LEU A 126 11.83 2.20 12.05
C LEU A 126 11.98 3.59 12.63
N ALA A 127 12.62 4.51 11.91
CA ALA A 127 12.81 5.90 12.36
C ALA A 127 11.46 6.58 12.62
N THR A 128 10.54 6.49 11.67
CA THR A 128 9.18 7.06 11.80
C THR A 128 8.42 6.42 12.97
N SER A 129 8.47 5.09 13.10
CA SER A 129 7.81 4.35 14.18
C SER A 129 8.39 4.67 15.55
N PHE A 130 9.71 4.80 15.64
CA PHE A 130 10.41 5.11 16.89
C PHE A 130 10.10 6.54 17.35
N MET A 131 10.11 7.52 16.44
CA MET A 131 9.71 8.90 16.76
C MET A 131 8.27 8.97 17.26
N ALA A 132 7.34 8.26 16.59
CA ALA A 132 5.95 8.20 17.03
C ALA A 132 5.80 7.49 18.38
N PHE A 133 6.60 6.47 18.65
CA PHE A 133 6.62 5.78 19.95
C PHE A 133 7.13 6.70 21.07
N LEU A 134 8.20 7.47 20.83
CA LEU A 134 8.69 8.47 21.80
C LEU A 134 7.64 9.55 22.06
N PHE A 135 6.95 10.01 21.01
CA PHE A 135 5.84 10.96 21.15
C PHE A 135 4.71 10.37 22.01
N TYR A 136 4.36 9.10 21.80
CA TYR A 136 3.37 8.40 22.62
C TYR A 136 3.78 8.33 24.10
N LEU A 137 5.05 7.99 24.37
CA LEU A 137 5.54 7.92 25.75
C LEU A 137 5.48 9.27 26.48
N ALA A 138 5.75 10.35 25.76
CA ALA A 138 5.69 11.72 26.31
C ALA A 138 4.26 12.25 26.47
N ASN A 139 3.29 11.79 25.67
CA ASN A 139 1.93 12.34 25.56
C ASN A 139 0.84 11.28 25.70
N GLN A 140 1.02 10.31 26.61
CA GLN A 140 0.15 9.12 26.70
C GLN A 140 -1.34 9.47 26.90
N ALA A 141 -1.66 10.42 27.77
CA ALA A 141 -3.04 10.81 28.06
C ALA A 141 -3.73 11.39 26.82
N GLU A 142 -3.07 12.32 26.14
CA GLU A 142 -3.56 12.95 24.90
C GLU A 142 -3.76 11.90 23.79
N VAL A 143 -2.75 11.07 23.54
CA VAL A 143 -2.83 10.05 22.49
C VAL A 143 -3.93 9.02 22.78
N ASN A 144 -4.07 8.58 24.02
CA ASN A 144 -5.15 7.67 24.39
C ASN A 144 -6.53 8.29 24.17
N GLN A 145 -6.70 9.60 24.40
CA GLN A 145 -7.92 10.33 24.10
C GLN A 145 -8.22 10.38 22.59
N LEU A 146 -7.20 10.60 21.73
CA LEU A 146 -7.37 10.56 20.27
C LEU A 146 -8.01 9.26 19.80
N TYR A 147 -7.63 8.12 20.39
CA TYR A 147 -8.19 6.81 20.00
C TYR A 147 -9.67 6.66 20.42
N LEU A 148 -10.11 7.31 21.50
CA LEU A 148 -11.54 7.36 21.84
C LEU A 148 -12.34 8.23 20.86
N GLU A 149 -11.71 9.23 20.27
CA GLU A 149 -12.29 10.13 19.26
C GLU A 149 -12.20 9.59 17.82
N SER A 150 -11.95 8.32 17.62
CA SER A 150 -11.72 7.69 16.29
C SER A 150 -10.50 8.24 15.53
N ARG A 151 -9.63 8.98 16.17
CA ARG A 151 -8.38 9.51 15.62
C ARG A 151 -7.23 8.53 15.88
N VAL A 152 -6.09 8.78 15.28
CA VAL A 152 -4.87 7.95 15.40
C VAL A 152 -3.71 8.82 15.85
N MET A 153 -2.78 8.22 16.59
CA MET A 153 -1.51 8.85 17.00
C MET A 153 -0.81 9.49 15.79
N PRO A 154 -0.37 10.75 15.89
CA PRO A 154 0.34 11.41 14.80
C PRO A 154 1.66 10.72 14.49
N THR A 155 1.98 10.65 13.22
CA THR A 155 3.25 10.12 12.69
C THR A 155 3.80 11.07 11.63
N TRP A 156 5.09 10.96 11.34
CA TRP A 156 5.74 11.74 10.30
C TRP A 156 5.09 11.53 8.92
N VAL A 157 4.63 10.32 8.63
CA VAL A 157 3.81 9.99 7.46
C VAL A 157 2.35 10.12 7.86
N SER A 158 1.66 11.15 7.37
CA SER A 158 0.30 11.48 7.80
C SER A 158 -0.77 10.48 7.34
N HIS A 159 -0.52 9.76 6.23
CA HIS A 159 -1.47 8.77 5.72
C HIS A 159 -1.39 7.47 6.53
N HIS A 160 -2.05 7.45 7.69
CA HIS A 160 -2.02 6.36 8.67
C HIS A 160 -2.30 4.95 8.09
N PRO A 161 -3.28 4.74 7.17
CA PRO A 161 -3.50 3.44 6.58
C PRO A 161 -2.27 2.92 5.83
N THR A 162 -1.67 3.74 4.95
CA THR A 162 -0.47 3.32 4.20
C THR A 162 0.72 3.10 5.12
N PHE A 163 0.96 3.99 6.10
CA PHE A 163 2.09 3.82 7.00
C PHE A 163 1.98 2.53 7.82
N SER A 164 0.78 2.18 8.29
CA SER A 164 0.56 0.91 9.02
C SER A 164 0.88 -0.33 8.17
N LEU A 165 0.59 -0.28 6.87
CA LEU A 165 0.96 -1.34 5.92
C LEU A 165 2.47 -1.39 5.67
N MET A 166 3.12 -0.22 5.61
CA MET A 166 4.59 -0.14 5.52
C MET A 166 5.25 -0.76 6.76
N ILE A 167 4.69 -0.57 7.97
CA ILE A 167 5.17 -1.22 9.20
C ILE A 167 5.10 -2.75 9.07
N ALA A 168 3.95 -3.30 8.64
CA ALA A 168 3.77 -4.73 8.46
C ALA A 168 4.78 -5.32 7.46
N LEU A 169 4.93 -4.66 6.30
CA LEU A 169 5.86 -5.11 5.26
C LEU A 169 7.32 -5.02 5.70
N ALA A 170 7.71 -3.92 6.38
CA ALA A 170 9.07 -3.73 6.90
C ALA A 170 9.41 -4.77 7.98
N GLY A 171 8.48 -5.09 8.87
CA GLY A 171 8.61 -6.17 9.85
C GLY A 171 8.88 -7.52 9.20
N TYR A 172 8.11 -7.86 8.16
CA TYR A 172 8.31 -9.09 7.38
C TYR A 172 9.65 -9.10 6.64
N PHE A 173 10.01 -8.00 5.96
CA PHE A 173 11.29 -7.89 5.26
C PHE A 173 12.47 -8.01 6.23
N SER A 174 12.39 -7.36 7.37
CA SER A 174 13.41 -7.44 8.42
C SER A 174 13.62 -8.89 8.89
N TYR A 175 12.52 -9.61 9.13
CA TYR A 175 12.55 -11.03 9.49
C TYR A 175 13.16 -11.91 8.39
N GLN A 176 12.75 -11.72 7.13
CA GLN A 176 13.28 -12.52 6.01
C GLN A 176 14.79 -12.27 5.81
N LEU A 177 15.22 -11.01 5.87
CA LEU A 177 16.66 -10.66 5.75
C LEU A 177 17.47 -11.23 6.90
N SER A 178 16.95 -11.27 8.13
CA SER A 178 17.68 -11.84 9.28
C SER A 178 18.03 -13.31 9.10
N LYS A 179 17.24 -14.06 8.30
CA LYS A 179 17.49 -15.50 8.05
C LYS A 179 18.70 -15.74 7.16
N THR A 180 19.01 -14.81 6.27
CA THR A 180 20.10 -14.93 5.28
C THR A 180 21.32 -14.10 5.65
N GLU A 181 21.19 -13.24 6.68
CA GLU A 181 22.26 -12.35 7.12
C GLU A 181 23.39 -13.13 7.83
N LYS A 182 24.62 -12.88 7.36
CA LYS A 182 25.83 -13.51 7.90
C LYS A 182 26.47 -12.71 9.03
N THR A 183 26.35 -11.38 8.98
CA THR A 183 26.89 -10.48 10.00
C THR A 183 26.02 -10.53 11.24
N ILE A 184 26.53 -11.04 12.34
CA ILE A 184 25.75 -11.31 13.55
C ILE A 184 25.11 -10.04 14.14
N SER A 185 25.81 -8.91 14.15
CA SER A 185 25.29 -7.64 14.65
C SER A 185 24.10 -7.16 13.83
N LEU A 186 24.18 -7.23 12.49
CA LEU A 186 23.08 -6.84 11.61
C LEU A 186 21.90 -7.81 11.71
N LYS A 187 22.18 -9.11 11.84
CA LYS A 187 21.13 -10.14 12.07
C LYS A 187 20.36 -9.85 13.36
N ILE A 188 21.06 -9.56 14.46
CA ILE A 188 20.43 -9.20 15.73
C ILE A 188 19.63 -7.91 15.58
N GLY A 189 20.17 -6.87 14.94
CA GLY A 189 19.48 -5.63 14.66
C GLY A 189 18.19 -5.83 13.87
N LEU A 190 18.20 -6.68 12.85
CA LEU A 190 17.01 -7.02 12.07
C LEU A 190 15.94 -7.77 12.90
N LEU A 191 16.36 -8.68 13.79
CA LEU A 191 15.43 -9.37 14.69
C LEU A 191 14.81 -8.42 15.71
N ILE A 192 15.60 -7.53 16.30
CA ILE A 192 15.10 -6.48 17.20
C ILE A 192 14.10 -5.57 16.46
N SER A 193 14.42 -5.20 15.22
CA SER A 193 13.54 -4.40 14.36
C SER A 193 12.21 -5.10 14.11
N THR A 194 12.25 -6.40 13.80
CA THR A 194 11.04 -7.21 13.60
C THR A 194 10.17 -7.20 14.86
N PHE A 195 10.77 -7.43 16.01
CA PHE A 195 10.10 -7.47 17.30
C PHE A 195 9.50 -6.10 17.67
N PHE A 196 10.28 -5.03 17.51
CA PHE A 196 9.82 -3.66 17.76
C PHE A 196 8.63 -3.30 16.86
N LEU A 197 8.72 -3.55 15.54
CA LEU A 197 7.64 -3.23 14.61
C LEU A 197 6.37 -4.05 14.87
N PHE A 198 6.51 -5.30 15.31
CA PHE A 198 5.38 -6.12 15.71
C PHE A 198 4.66 -5.54 16.94
N ILE A 199 5.39 -5.11 17.97
CA ILE A 199 4.80 -4.44 19.14
C ILE A 199 4.21 -3.09 18.74
N PHE A 200 4.96 -2.29 17.99
CA PHE A 200 4.57 -0.94 17.66
C PHE A 200 3.27 -0.90 16.82
N ILE A 201 3.05 -1.84 15.90
CA ILE A 201 1.82 -1.87 15.10
C ILE A 201 0.56 -2.06 15.97
N HIS A 202 0.69 -2.76 17.10
CA HIS A 202 -0.41 -2.92 18.07
C HIS A 202 -0.63 -1.63 18.87
N ILE A 203 0.44 -0.96 19.28
CA ILE A 203 0.34 0.36 19.93
C ILE A 203 -0.26 1.38 18.96
N TYR A 204 0.17 1.36 17.70
CA TYR A 204 -0.35 2.21 16.63
C TYR A 204 -1.80 1.90 16.26
N SER A 205 -2.28 0.68 16.53
CA SER A 205 -3.68 0.23 16.49
C SER A 205 -4.46 0.60 15.21
N VAL A 206 -3.78 0.60 14.05
CA VAL A 206 -4.42 0.78 12.74
C VAL A 206 -4.82 -0.58 12.17
N ARG A 207 -6.13 -0.83 12.05
CA ARG A 207 -6.70 -2.15 11.70
C ARG A 207 -6.10 -2.79 10.46
N GLY A 208 -5.94 -2.01 9.35
CA GLY A 208 -5.40 -2.51 8.09
C GLY A 208 -3.97 -3.04 8.23
N GLY A 209 -3.11 -2.30 8.96
CA GLY A 209 -1.73 -2.71 9.23
C GLY A 209 -1.65 -3.95 10.14
N MET A 210 -2.48 -4.02 11.18
CA MET A 210 -2.56 -5.21 12.05
C MET A 210 -2.99 -6.44 11.25
N LEU A 211 -4.04 -6.33 10.43
CA LEU A 211 -4.49 -7.41 9.56
C LEU A 211 -3.39 -7.85 8.59
N ALA A 212 -2.67 -6.90 7.99
CA ALA A 212 -1.55 -7.19 7.12
C ALA A 212 -0.41 -7.91 7.86
N MET A 213 -0.06 -7.47 9.07
CA MET A 213 0.97 -8.12 9.89
C MET A 213 0.59 -9.58 10.19
N TYR A 214 -0.64 -9.83 10.63
CA TYR A 214 -1.08 -11.21 10.90
C TYR A 214 -1.17 -12.06 9.64
N ALA A 215 -1.61 -11.50 8.51
CA ALA A 215 -1.59 -12.23 7.23
C ALA A 215 -0.16 -12.64 6.82
N LEU A 216 0.85 -11.78 7.07
CA LEU A 216 2.25 -12.10 6.83
C LEU A 216 2.80 -13.15 7.83
N VAL A 217 2.35 -13.14 9.09
CA VAL A 217 2.63 -14.21 10.06
C VAL A 217 2.06 -15.53 9.55
N PHE A 218 0.81 -15.55 9.09
CA PHE A 218 0.21 -16.77 8.50
C PHE A 218 0.93 -17.24 7.24
N LEU A 219 1.37 -16.32 6.38
CA LEU A 219 2.22 -16.66 5.23
C LEU A 219 3.52 -17.37 5.68
N GLU A 220 4.15 -16.89 6.72
CA GLU A 220 5.37 -17.50 7.24
C GLU A 220 5.11 -18.87 7.87
N LEU A 221 4.03 -19.00 8.65
CA LEU A 221 3.59 -20.29 9.20
C LEU A 221 3.30 -21.30 8.10
N TYR A 222 2.62 -20.90 7.03
CA TYR A 222 2.41 -21.75 5.85
C TYR A 222 3.75 -22.26 5.29
N HIS A 223 4.77 -21.41 5.14
CA HIS A 223 6.08 -21.81 4.64
C HIS A 223 6.92 -22.65 5.61
N ILE A 224 6.58 -22.67 6.90
CA ILE A 224 7.20 -23.55 7.89
C ILE A 224 6.49 -24.91 7.90
N ILE A 225 5.16 -24.92 7.85
CA ILE A 225 4.35 -26.13 7.99
C ILE A 225 4.35 -26.95 6.69
N VAL A 226 3.92 -26.32 5.58
CA VAL A 226 3.63 -27.08 4.35
C VAL A 226 4.87 -27.69 3.70
N PRO A 227 5.96 -26.93 3.39
CA PRO A 227 7.13 -27.52 2.77
C PRO A 227 8.10 -28.21 3.74
N LYS A 228 8.17 -27.75 5.02
CA LYS A 228 9.19 -28.22 5.97
C LYS A 228 8.66 -29.17 7.04
N ARG A 229 7.34 -29.24 7.22
CA ARG A 229 6.66 -30.01 8.27
C ARG A 229 7.21 -29.76 9.70
N ASP A 230 7.74 -28.56 9.94
CA ASP A 230 8.33 -28.16 11.23
C ASP A 230 7.27 -27.60 12.16
N TYR A 231 6.41 -28.49 12.68
CA TYR A 231 5.32 -28.11 13.56
C TYR A 231 5.78 -27.50 14.88
N LYS A 232 6.95 -27.90 15.40
CA LYS A 232 7.52 -27.33 16.62
C LYS A 232 7.86 -25.86 16.46
N LYS A 233 8.53 -25.53 15.36
CA LYS A 233 8.86 -24.15 15.03
C LYS A 233 7.62 -23.32 14.73
N ALA A 234 6.63 -23.88 14.04
CA ALA A 234 5.35 -23.21 13.80
C ALA A 234 4.61 -22.91 15.12
N ALA A 235 4.50 -23.90 16.00
CA ALA A 235 3.88 -23.74 17.32
C ALA A 235 4.60 -22.68 18.16
N LEU A 236 5.95 -22.71 18.20
CA LEU A 236 6.74 -21.71 18.90
C LEU A 236 6.51 -20.31 18.34
N SER A 237 6.53 -20.16 17.01
CA SER A 237 6.28 -18.85 16.35
C SER A 237 4.89 -18.32 16.66
N LEU A 238 3.87 -19.18 16.61
CA LEU A 238 2.50 -18.81 16.93
C LEU A 238 2.35 -18.42 18.42
N THR A 239 2.95 -19.19 19.32
CA THR A 239 2.95 -18.88 20.77
C THR A 239 3.59 -17.53 21.03
N VAL A 240 4.74 -17.22 20.43
CA VAL A 240 5.39 -15.91 20.56
C VAL A 240 4.46 -14.79 20.07
N CYS A 241 3.83 -14.94 18.92
CA CYS A 241 2.89 -13.94 18.39
C CYS A 241 1.68 -13.74 19.33
N ILE A 242 1.11 -14.80 19.89
CA ILE A 242 -0.02 -14.73 20.83
C ILE A 242 0.41 -14.03 22.11
N LEU A 243 1.56 -14.39 22.68
CA LEU A 243 2.06 -13.76 23.91
C LEU A 243 2.35 -12.27 23.69
N MET A 244 2.96 -11.91 22.55
CA MET A 244 3.23 -10.50 22.21
C MET A 244 1.94 -9.71 22.01
N GLY A 245 0.95 -10.27 21.29
CA GLY A 245 -0.36 -9.66 21.11
C GLY A 245 -1.11 -9.50 22.41
N GLY A 246 -1.11 -10.54 23.28
CA GLY A 246 -1.71 -10.50 24.62
C GLY A 246 -1.04 -9.48 25.53
N PHE A 247 0.29 -9.42 25.52
CA PHE A 247 1.08 -8.43 26.26
C PHE A 247 0.71 -7.01 25.81
N THR A 248 0.70 -6.75 24.51
CA THR A 248 0.35 -5.41 23.99
C THR A 248 -1.10 -5.05 24.29
N TYR A 249 -2.05 -5.98 24.24
CA TYR A 249 -3.43 -5.75 24.62
C TYR A 249 -3.55 -5.36 26.11
N TYR A 250 -2.82 -6.05 26.98
CA TYR A 250 -2.87 -5.79 28.43
C TYR A 250 -2.26 -4.43 28.78
N PHE A 251 -1.10 -4.11 28.24
CA PHE A 251 -0.33 -2.91 28.59
C PHE A 251 -0.68 -1.65 27.76
N SER A 252 -1.29 -1.79 26.57
CA SER A 252 -1.56 -0.66 25.69
C SER A 252 -3.04 -0.22 25.75
N PRO A 253 -3.33 0.95 26.32
CA PRO A 253 -4.69 1.52 26.27
C PRO A 253 -5.17 1.80 24.86
N THR A 254 -4.27 2.14 23.92
CA THR A 254 -4.64 2.48 22.53
C THR A 254 -5.38 1.35 21.82
N ILE A 255 -4.91 0.09 21.98
CA ILE A 255 -5.58 -1.07 21.37
C ILE A 255 -6.95 -1.34 22.01
N ARG A 256 -7.05 -1.23 23.35
CA ARG A 256 -8.33 -1.40 24.05
C ARG A 256 -9.35 -0.34 23.66
N ASN A 257 -8.92 0.93 23.61
CA ASN A 257 -9.76 2.04 23.15
C ASN A 257 -10.20 1.85 21.69
N LYS A 258 -9.30 1.34 20.83
CA LYS A 258 -9.63 1.06 19.43
C LYS A 258 -10.64 -0.08 19.27
N ILE A 259 -10.58 -1.12 20.12
CA ILE A 259 -11.55 -2.22 20.12
C ILE A 259 -12.91 -1.69 20.61
N ALA A 260 -12.94 -0.96 21.74
CA ALA A 260 -14.17 -0.36 22.26
C ALA A 260 -14.83 0.57 21.23
N ASN A 261 -14.03 1.41 20.58
CA ASN A 261 -14.51 2.30 19.53
C ASN A 261 -15.05 1.53 18.33
N THR A 262 -14.42 0.40 17.96
CA THR A 262 -14.92 -0.48 16.88
C THR A 262 -16.28 -1.07 17.20
N GLN A 263 -16.50 -1.50 18.44
CA GLN A 263 -17.79 -2.02 18.90
C GLN A 263 -18.87 -0.92 18.90
N ASN A 264 -18.52 0.28 19.36
CA ASN A 264 -19.43 1.43 19.33
C ASN A 264 -19.80 1.83 17.90
N ASP A 265 -18.83 1.88 16.96
CA ASP A 265 -19.07 2.14 15.54
C ASP A 265 -20.08 1.13 14.95
N LEU A 266 -19.90 -0.16 15.25
CA LEU A 266 -20.77 -1.22 14.76
C LEU A 266 -22.20 -1.11 15.32
N ASN A 267 -22.31 -0.91 16.63
CA ASN A 267 -23.60 -0.74 17.32
C ASN A 267 -24.37 0.49 16.79
N ASN A 268 -23.68 1.61 16.60
CA ASN A 268 -24.28 2.82 16.08
C ASN A 268 -24.75 2.65 14.62
N TYR A 269 -23.96 1.99 13.79
CA TYR A 269 -24.35 1.66 12.43
C TYR A 269 -25.61 0.77 12.38
N GLN A 270 -25.67 -0.28 13.23
CA GLN A 270 -26.84 -1.17 13.31
C GLN A 270 -28.08 -0.45 13.82
N GLN A 271 -27.94 0.58 14.64
CA GLN A 271 -29.04 1.41 15.17
C GLN A 271 -29.43 2.56 14.23
N GLY A 272 -28.83 2.67 13.05
CA GLY A 272 -29.09 3.76 12.10
C GLY A 272 -28.67 5.15 12.60
N LYS A 273 -27.75 5.21 13.59
CA LYS A 273 -27.23 6.49 14.09
C LYS A 273 -26.24 7.10 13.11
N SER A 274 -26.07 8.43 13.19
CA SER A 274 -25.10 9.16 12.37
C SER A 274 -23.70 8.54 12.41
N ALA A 275 -23.09 8.40 11.23
CA ALA A 275 -21.73 7.87 11.09
C ALA A 275 -20.64 8.95 11.24
N ASN A 276 -20.97 10.16 11.72
CA ASN A 276 -19.99 11.20 12.01
C ASN A 276 -18.95 10.69 13.02
N ASN A 277 -17.67 10.89 12.71
CA ASN A 277 -16.55 10.42 13.51
C ASN A 277 -16.48 8.89 13.69
N GLN A 278 -17.19 8.10 12.87
CA GLN A 278 -17.19 6.65 12.90
C GLN A 278 -16.38 6.09 11.71
N SER A 279 -15.29 5.41 12.02
CA SER A 279 -14.38 4.88 10.99
C SER A 279 -14.96 3.68 10.22
N LEU A 280 -15.79 2.82 10.85
CA LEU A 280 -16.44 1.69 10.19
C LEU A 280 -17.76 2.08 9.54
N GLY A 281 -18.61 2.80 10.24
CA GLY A 281 -19.89 3.26 9.72
C GLY A 281 -19.73 4.03 8.42
N SER A 282 -18.80 4.98 8.38
CA SER A 282 -18.48 5.74 7.16
C SER A 282 -18.04 4.85 5.99
N ARG A 283 -17.27 3.77 6.26
CA ARG A 283 -16.87 2.82 5.20
C ARG A 283 -18.04 2.04 4.64
N PHE A 284 -18.93 1.52 5.50
CA PHE A 284 -20.11 0.79 5.05
C PHE A 284 -21.02 1.67 4.19
N ILE A 285 -21.25 2.92 4.60
CA ILE A 285 -21.98 3.90 3.80
C ILE A 285 -21.28 4.12 2.46
N SER A 286 -19.98 4.35 2.44
CA SER A 286 -19.24 4.58 1.19
C SER A 286 -19.23 3.37 0.25
N TRP A 287 -19.26 2.15 0.78
CA TRP A 287 -19.41 0.93 -0.02
C TRP A 287 -20.83 0.83 -0.60
N GLY A 288 -21.85 1.13 0.21
CA GLY A 288 -23.24 1.21 -0.26
C GLY A 288 -23.39 2.23 -1.39
N ASN A 289 -22.81 3.41 -1.24
CA ASN A 289 -22.82 4.45 -2.27
C ASN A 289 -22.18 3.97 -3.58
N ALA A 290 -21.05 3.25 -3.52
CA ALA A 290 -20.40 2.72 -4.72
C ALA A 290 -21.30 1.73 -5.48
N ILE A 291 -21.98 0.83 -4.75
CA ILE A 291 -22.93 -0.13 -5.33
C ILE A 291 -24.13 0.63 -5.93
N GLU A 292 -24.62 1.63 -5.24
CA GLU A 292 -25.74 2.45 -5.72
C GLU A 292 -25.38 3.23 -6.99
N ILE A 293 -24.19 3.86 -7.05
CA ILE A 293 -23.70 4.52 -8.26
C ILE A 293 -23.68 3.54 -9.42
N SER A 294 -23.13 2.32 -9.21
CA SER A 294 -23.07 1.29 -10.24
C SER A 294 -24.45 0.88 -10.74
N ASN A 295 -25.46 0.82 -9.85
CA ASN A 295 -26.83 0.47 -10.22
C ASN A 295 -27.57 1.61 -10.93
N GLN A 296 -27.29 2.86 -10.57
CA GLN A 296 -27.94 4.05 -11.18
C GLN A 296 -27.34 4.42 -12.54
N THR A 297 -26.10 4.01 -12.83
CA THR A 297 -25.39 4.33 -14.08
C THR A 297 -25.26 3.09 -14.97
N SER A 298 -24.10 2.45 -14.98
CA SER A 298 -23.87 1.21 -15.72
C SER A 298 -23.03 0.24 -14.91
N LEU A 299 -23.61 -0.94 -14.60
CA LEU A 299 -22.87 -2.00 -13.93
C LEU A 299 -21.63 -2.45 -14.72
N PHE A 300 -21.69 -2.43 -16.06
CA PHE A 300 -20.61 -2.93 -16.90
C PHE A 300 -19.51 -1.89 -17.18
N PHE A 301 -19.87 -0.61 -17.32
CA PHE A 301 -18.94 0.47 -17.70
C PHE A 301 -18.73 1.53 -16.61
N GLY A 302 -19.57 1.55 -15.56
CA GLY A 302 -19.51 2.53 -14.48
C GLY A 302 -20.06 3.91 -14.88
N CYS A 303 -19.80 4.90 -14.02
CA CYS A 303 -20.20 6.29 -14.23
C CYS A 303 -19.17 7.15 -14.94
N GLY A 304 -17.95 6.66 -15.11
CA GLY A 304 -16.78 7.44 -15.49
C GLY A 304 -15.89 7.79 -14.29
N LEU A 305 -14.58 7.73 -14.50
CA LEU A 305 -13.60 8.05 -13.45
C LEU A 305 -13.73 9.50 -12.97
N GLY A 306 -14.17 10.40 -13.86
CA GLY A 306 -14.37 11.82 -13.54
C GLY A 306 -15.55 12.08 -12.60
N ASP A 307 -16.62 11.29 -12.68
CA ASP A 307 -17.88 11.65 -12.06
C ASP A 307 -18.16 10.97 -10.72
N ILE A 308 -17.31 10.02 -10.35
CA ILE A 308 -17.51 9.21 -9.14
C ILE A 308 -17.58 10.06 -7.86
N GLU A 309 -16.79 11.13 -7.75
CA GLU A 309 -16.82 12.02 -6.59
C GLU A 309 -18.10 12.83 -6.54
N ASP A 310 -18.55 13.37 -7.68
CA ASP A 310 -19.74 14.20 -7.76
C ASP A 310 -21.01 13.39 -7.45
N LEU A 311 -21.13 12.18 -8.01
CA LEU A 311 -22.24 11.27 -7.72
C LEU A 311 -22.22 10.79 -6.26
N ASN A 312 -21.06 10.42 -5.73
CA ASN A 312 -20.93 10.05 -4.33
C ASN A 312 -21.33 11.22 -3.39
N ASN A 313 -20.90 12.44 -3.71
CA ASN A 313 -21.26 13.64 -2.96
C ASN A 313 -22.78 13.95 -3.05
N LYS A 314 -23.42 13.67 -4.19
CA LYS A 314 -24.85 13.81 -4.38
C LYS A 314 -25.60 12.83 -3.45
N ILE A 315 -25.24 11.55 -3.43
CA ILE A 315 -25.84 10.54 -2.56
C ILE A 315 -25.69 10.92 -1.09
N PHE A 316 -24.50 11.40 -0.68
CA PHE A 316 -24.31 11.88 0.70
C PHE A 316 -25.25 13.04 1.05
N LYS A 317 -25.45 14.00 0.14
CA LYS A 317 -26.36 15.13 0.37
C LYS A 317 -27.81 14.69 0.50
N GLU A 318 -28.24 13.71 -0.30
CA GLU A 318 -29.62 13.25 -0.36
C GLU A 318 -29.99 12.30 0.77
N LYS A 319 -29.10 11.36 1.12
CA LYS A 319 -29.41 10.27 2.08
C LYS A 319 -28.82 10.46 3.47
N TYR A 320 -27.69 11.19 3.57
CA TYR A 320 -26.93 11.34 4.81
C TYR A 320 -26.52 12.81 5.02
N PRO A 321 -27.51 13.75 5.02
CA PRO A 321 -27.22 15.20 5.12
C PRO A 321 -26.48 15.58 6.41
N GLU A 322 -26.62 14.75 7.47
CA GLU A 322 -25.96 14.94 8.75
C GLU A 322 -24.45 14.59 8.71
N ILE A 323 -23.95 13.90 7.67
CA ILE A 323 -22.56 13.52 7.56
C ILE A 323 -21.76 14.68 6.96
N GLU A 324 -20.96 15.31 7.80
CA GLU A 324 -20.13 16.46 7.41
C GLU A 324 -18.99 16.07 6.45
N LYS A 325 -18.28 14.97 6.76
CA LYS A 325 -17.15 14.50 6.00
C LYS A 325 -17.56 13.44 4.98
N LYS A 326 -17.74 13.87 3.75
CA LYS A 326 -17.98 12.95 2.64
C LYS A 326 -16.70 12.21 2.27
N ILE A 327 -16.80 10.90 2.16
CA ILE A 327 -15.66 10.04 1.82
C ILE A 327 -15.96 9.28 0.53
N ILE A 328 -14.95 9.19 -0.34
CA ILE A 328 -14.99 8.31 -1.52
C ILE A 328 -15.08 6.84 -1.07
N PRO A 329 -15.53 5.91 -1.92
CA PRO A 329 -15.59 4.50 -1.58
C PRO A 329 -14.26 3.97 -1.03
N HIS A 330 -14.21 3.61 0.26
CA HIS A 330 -13.02 3.07 0.92
C HIS A 330 -12.82 1.59 0.62
N ASN A 331 -12.77 1.25 -0.66
CA ASN A 331 -12.42 -0.05 -1.20
C ASN A 331 -12.02 0.15 -2.67
N GLN A 332 -10.84 -0.28 -3.06
CA GLN A 332 -10.32 -0.05 -4.42
C GLN A 332 -11.17 -0.71 -5.50
N PHE A 333 -11.68 -1.92 -5.22
CA PHE A 333 -12.49 -2.64 -6.20
C PHE A 333 -13.89 -2.01 -6.35
N LEU A 334 -14.51 -1.60 -5.26
CA LEU A 334 -15.80 -0.89 -5.30
C LEU A 334 -15.66 0.50 -5.93
N TYR A 335 -14.55 1.20 -5.64
CA TYR A 335 -14.25 2.46 -6.30
C TYR A 335 -14.16 2.29 -7.82
N TYR A 336 -13.45 1.26 -8.31
CA TYR A 336 -13.36 1.01 -9.75
C TYR A 336 -14.64 0.41 -10.34
N LEU A 337 -15.38 -0.40 -9.59
CA LEU A 337 -16.70 -0.87 -10.00
C LEU A 337 -17.64 0.31 -10.29
N ALA A 338 -17.66 1.30 -9.42
CA ALA A 338 -18.46 2.51 -9.64
C ALA A 338 -17.91 3.37 -10.81
N ALA A 339 -16.59 3.52 -10.91
CA ALA A 339 -15.94 4.40 -11.87
C ALA A 339 -15.88 3.83 -13.30
N ILE A 340 -15.47 2.57 -13.47
CA ILE A 340 -15.18 1.94 -14.77
C ILE A 340 -15.94 0.62 -14.98
N GLY A 341 -16.87 0.31 -14.09
CA GLY A 341 -17.75 -0.85 -14.15
C GLY A 341 -17.07 -2.20 -13.89
N LEU A 342 -17.85 -3.26 -13.99
CA LEU A 342 -17.41 -4.63 -13.75
C LEU A 342 -16.31 -5.08 -14.72
N ILE A 343 -16.45 -4.77 -16.00
CA ILE A 343 -15.49 -5.16 -17.05
C ILE A 343 -14.14 -4.49 -16.75
N GLY A 344 -14.15 -3.17 -16.52
CA GLY A 344 -12.94 -2.41 -16.19
C GLY A 344 -12.26 -2.90 -14.92
N THR A 345 -13.03 -3.20 -13.88
CA THR A 345 -12.51 -3.71 -12.60
C THR A 345 -11.87 -5.09 -12.72
N ILE A 346 -12.46 -6.00 -13.49
CA ILE A 346 -11.88 -7.33 -13.73
C ILE A 346 -10.57 -7.20 -14.51
N ILE A 347 -10.55 -6.39 -15.59
CA ILE A 347 -9.33 -6.16 -16.37
C ILE A 347 -8.26 -5.50 -15.51
N PHE A 348 -8.62 -4.51 -14.68
CA PHE A 348 -7.69 -3.91 -13.71
C PHE A 348 -7.09 -5.00 -12.79
N ALA A 349 -7.91 -5.86 -12.20
CA ALA A 349 -7.44 -6.90 -11.29
C ALA A 349 -6.48 -7.85 -12.01
N ILE A 350 -6.82 -8.30 -13.23
CA ILE A 350 -5.94 -9.15 -14.04
C ILE A 350 -4.60 -8.45 -14.28
N CYS A 351 -4.63 -7.20 -14.76
CA CYS A 351 -3.43 -6.43 -15.09
C CYS A 351 -2.56 -6.17 -13.85
N PHE A 352 -3.16 -5.78 -12.74
CA PHE A 352 -2.45 -5.45 -11.51
C PHE A 352 -1.80 -6.68 -10.86
N TYR A 353 -2.49 -7.83 -10.82
CA TYR A 353 -2.00 -9.05 -10.17
C TYR A 353 -1.14 -9.94 -11.10
N PHE A 354 -1.10 -9.68 -12.40
CA PHE A 354 -0.34 -10.49 -13.36
C PHE A 354 1.15 -10.66 -12.97
N PRO A 355 1.89 -9.61 -12.53
CA PRO A 355 3.28 -9.77 -12.10
C PRO A 355 3.46 -10.77 -10.94
N LEU A 356 2.49 -10.88 -10.04
CA LEU A 356 2.50 -11.87 -8.95
C LEU A 356 2.46 -13.29 -9.52
N PHE A 357 1.51 -13.56 -10.43
CA PHE A 357 1.34 -14.90 -11.00
C PHE A 357 2.55 -15.38 -11.80
N THR A 358 3.31 -14.46 -12.38
CA THR A 358 4.55 -14.79 -13.10
C THR A 358 5.73 -15.10 -12.17
N ASN A 359 5.63 -14.80 -10.86
CA ASN A 359 6.73 -14.94 -9.91
C ASN A 359 6.26 -15.28 -8.46
N LEU A 360 5.37 -16.28 -8.34
CA LEU A 360 4.80 -16.72 -7.04
C LEU A 360 5.85 -17.24 -6.06
N SER A 361 7.01 -17.70 -6.54
CA SER A 361 8.11 -18.16 -5.68
C SER A 361 8.82 -17.03 -4.93
N ASN A 362 8.66 -15.77 -5.38
CA ASN A 362 9.26 -14.63 -4.71
C ASN A 362 8.43 -14.23 -3.48
N ARG A 363 8.92 -14.63 -2.30
CA ARG A 363 8.24 -14.37 -1.02
C ARG A 363 8.06 -12.90 -0.69
N PHE A 364 8.99 -12.04 -1.09
CA PHE A 364 8.90 -10.60 -0.88
C PHE A 364 7.78 -10.00 -1.74
N LEU A 365 7.67 -10.45 -3.00
CA LEU A 365 6.61 -10.02 -3.90
C LEU A 365 5.24 -10.50 -3.41
N LEU A 366 5.13 -11.77 -3.01
CA LEU A 366 3.90 -12.32 -2.45
C LEU A 366 3.46 -11.58 -1.20
N ALA A 367 4.40 -11.30 -0.28
CA ALA A 367 4.12 -10.52 0.92
C ALA A 367 3.62 -9.11 0.59
N HIS A 368 4.25 -8.44 -0.38
CA HIS A 368 3.82 -7.12 -0.82
C HIS A 368 2.39 -7.15 -1.40
N TYR A 369 2.07 -8.12 -2.26
CA TYR A 369 0.71 -8.24 -2.81
C TYR A 369 -0.34 -8.58 -1.75
N ILE A 370 -0.01 -9.38 -0.73
CA ILE A 370 -0.90 -9.60 0.42
C ILE A 370 -1.21 -8.28 1.12
N VAL A 371 -0.17 -7.48 1.40
CA VAL A 371 -0.32 -6.17 2.06
C VAL A 371 -1.18 -5.22 1.22
N ILE A 372 -0.92 -5.14 -0.09
CA ILE A 372 -1.71 -4.28 -0.99
C ILE A 372 -3.15 -4.78 -1.15
N SER A 373 -3.37 -6.10 -1.21
CA SER A 373 -4.74 -6.64 -1.27
C SER A 373 -5.56 -6.26 -0.04
N ILE A 374 -4.95 -6.29 1.15
CA ILE A 374 -5.60 -5.83 2.38
C ILE A 374 -5.87 -4.32 2.32
N ALA A 375 -4.92 -3.53 1.77
CA ALA A 375 -5.13 -2.11 1.53
C ALA A 375 -6.36 -1.86 0.64
N PHE A 376 -6.48 -2.59 -0.48
CA PHE A 376 -7.57 -2.46 -1.44
C PHE A 376 -8.95 -2.79 -0.85
N LEU A 377 -9.02 -3.69 0.13
CA LEU A 377 -10.27 -3.99 0.83
C LEU A 377 -10.72 -2.87 1.77
N GLY A 378 -9.80 -2.06 2.27
CA GLY A 378 -10.07 -1.02 3.26
C GLY A 378 -9.99 0.41 2.77
N GLU A 379 -9.43 0.66 1.59
CA GLU A 379 -9.15 1.99 1.05
C GLU A 379 -9.19 2.00 -0.49
N ALA A 380 -9.57 3.13 -1.10
CA ALA A 380 -9.29 3.40 -2.52
C ALA A 380 -7.80 3.79 -2.65
N PHE A 381 -6.94 2.82 -2.43
CA PHE A 381 -5.53 2.99 -2.10
C PHE A 381 -4.71 3.68 -3.20
N LEU A 382 -5.00 3.36 -4.46
CA LEU A 382 -4.32 3.94 -5.61
C LEU A 382 -4.77 5.38 -5.93
N THR A 383 -5.80 5.90 -5.25
CA THR A 383 -6.23 7.30 -5.39
C THR A 383 -5.38 8.28 -4.57
N THR A 384 -4.38 7.78 -3.85
CA THR A 384 -3.42 8.57 -3.08
C THR A 384 -2.01 8.43 -3.67
N GLN A 385 -1.24 9.53 -3.66
CA GLN A 385 0.13 9.52 -4.20
C GLN A 385 1.03 8.51 -3.46
N LEU A 386 0.96 8.45 -2.13
CA LEU A 386 1.75 7.51 -1.35
C LEU A 386 1.34 6.06 -1.62
N GLY A 387 0.04 5.78 -1.69
CA GLY A 387 -0.48 4.44 -1.98
C GLY A 387 -0.03 3.92 -3.35
N ALA A 388 -0.16 4.77 -4.38
CA ALA A 388 0.30 4.44 -5.74
C ALA A 388 1.83 4.25 -5.79
N ALA A 389 2.60 5.16 -5.17
CA ALA A 389 4.06 5.09 -5.12
C ALA A 389 4.55 3.85 -4.37
N PHE A 390 3.98 3.54 -3.21
CA PHE A 390 4.32 2.36 -2.41
C PHE A 390 4.00 1.06 -3.16
N SER A 391 2.82 0.98 -3.78
CA SER A 391 2.42 -0.19 -4.58
C SER A 391 3.40 -0.44 -5.73
N LEU A 392 3.65 0.58 -6.54
CA LEU A 392 4.45 0.46 -7.75
C LEU A 392 5.93 0.21 -7.45
N PHE A 393 6.50 0.86 -6.43
CA PHE A 393 7.90 0.71 -6.06
C PHE A 393 8.30 -0.76 -5.86
N PHE A 394 7.56 -1.46 -5.00
CA PHE A 394 7.88 -2.85 -4.69
C PHE A 394 7.47 -3.82 -5.79
N ILE A 395 6.38 -3.55 -6.53
CA ILE A 395 6.04 -4.36 -7.70
C ILE A 395 7.18 -4.32 -8.72
N LEU A 396 7.70 -3.15 -9.06
CA LEU A 396 8.82 -3.02 -9.97
C LEU A 396 10.09 -3.67 -9.44
N LEU A 397 10.46 -3.38 -8.18
CA LEU A 397 11.68 -3.90 -7.56
C LEU A 397 11.68 -5.45 -7.50
N LEU A 398 10.52 -6.06 -7.19
CA LEU A 398 10.40 -7.48 -6.88
C LEU A 398 9.96 -8.35 -8.08
N SER A 399 9.38 -7.75 -9.14
CA SER A 399 8.92 -8.51 -10.33
C SER A 399 10.04 -8.97 -11.24
N ARG A 400 11.27 -8.50 -11.06
CA ARG A 400 12.42 -8.99 -11.84
C ARG A 400 12.85 -10.35 -11.31
N LYS A 401 12.81 -11.37 -12.17
CA LYS A 401 13.47 -12.64 -11.88
C LYS A 401 14.95 -12.35 -11.62
N GLN A 402 15.40 -12.72 -10.44
CA GLN A 402 16.82 -12.72 -10.06
C GLN A 402 17.61 -13.61 -10.99
#